data_b0af6183be066d40775f5fae1342dce0
#
_entry.id   b0af6183be066d40775f5fae1342dce0
#
_cell.length_a   1.000
_cell.length_b   1.000
_cell.length_c   1.000
_cell.angle_alpha   90.00
_cell.angle_beta   90.00
_cell.angle_gamma   90.00
#
_symmetry.space_group_name_H-M   'P 1'
#
loop_
_entity.id
_entity.type
_entity.pdbx_description
1 polymer ?
#
loop_
_entity_poly.entity_id
_entity_poly.type
_entity_poly.pdbx_seq_one_letter_code
_entity_poly.pdbx_strand_id
1 'polypeptide(L)'
;YHICRYRENKTIETTEELNDIIRGSIPAKARNGKGHPSKQTFQAIRIELNKELEVLTNSIDDMIKSLKPGGRLCIITFHSLEDRIVKNAFRKNENPCICPPNFPVCTCGRVSLGHVVTRKPIVPGEEELEENSRAKSSKLRVFERV
;
A
#
# COMPACT_ATOMS: atom_id res chain seq x y z
N TYR A 1 -12.24 16.44 -10.73
CA TYR A 1 -12.92 17.47 -11.49
C TYR A 1 -13.86 18.30 -10.62
N HIS A 2 -14.89 17.72 -9.99
CA HIS A 2 -15.89 18.48 -9.21
C HIS A 2 -15.30 19.26 -8.04
N ILE A 3 -14.37 18.67 -7.29
CA ILE A 3 -13.67 19.34 -6.18
C ILE A 3 -12.88 20.56 -6.70
N CYS A 4 -12.12 20.40 -7.80
CA CYS A 4 -11.36 21.50 -8.38
C CYS A 4 -12.27 22.64 -8.83
N ARG A 5 -13.36 22.33 -9.54
CA ARG A 5 -14.32 23.32 -10.01
C ARG A 5 -15.05 24.05 -8.85
N TYR A 6 -15.34 23.33 -7.76
CA TYR A 6 -15.94 23.99 -6.59
C TYR A 6 -14.98 24.99 -5.96
N ARG A 7 -13.68 24.63 -5.85
CA ARG A 7 -12.65 25.51 -5.28
C ARG A 7 -12.37 26.79 -6.10
N GLU A 8 -12.76 26.84 -7.37
CA GLU A 8 -12.68 28.06 -8.20
C GLU A 8 -13.61 29.16 -7.69
N ASN A 9 -14.72 28.78 -7.04
CA ASN A 9 -15.74 29.72 -6.56
C ASN A 9 -15.70 29.90 -5.03
N LYS A 10 -15.37 28.87 -4.27
CA LYS A 10 -15.38 28.88 -2.80
C LYS A 10 -14.35 27.91 -2.24
N THR A 11 -13.61 28.34 -1.22
CA THR A 11 -12.73 27.45 -0.44
C THR A 11 -13.56 26.40 0.31
N ILE A 12 -13.08 25.15 0.30
CA ILE A 12 -13.68 24.05 1.08
C ILE A 12 -13.04 24.11 2.48
N GLU A 13 -13.84 24.42 3.49
CA GLU A 13 -13.33 24.64 4.86
C GLU A 13 -13.61 23.45 5.78
N THR A 14 -14.65 22.66 5.48
CA THR A 14 -15.06 21.55 6.34
C THR A 14 -15.06 20.20 5.62
N THR A 15 -14.95 19.13 6.40
CA THR A 15 -15.07 17.77 5.88
C THR A 15 -16.49 17.49 5.37
N GLU A 16 -17.50 18.15 5.92
CA GLU A 16 -18.88 18.03 5.50
C GLU A 16 -19.10 18.62 4.12
N GLU A 17 -18.60 19.83 3.86
CA GLU A 17 -18.63 20.44 2.52
C GLU A 17 -17.96 19.54 1.47
N LEU A 18 -16.80 18.95 1.81
CA LEU A 18 -16.11 18.02 0.91
C LEU A 18 -16.94 16.75 0.66
N ASN A 19 -17.59 16.22 1.70
CA ASN A 19 -18.49 15.07 1.58
C ASN A 19 -19.66 15.36 0.64
N ASP A 20 -20.28 16.54 0.74
CA ASP A 20 -21.42 16.93 -0.08
C ASP A 20 -21.02 17.08 -1.55
N ILE A 21 -19.84 17.67 -1.83
CA ILE A 21 -19.31 17.78 -3.19
C ILE A 21 -19.07 16.38 -3.77
N ILE A 22 -18.45 15.47 -3.00
CA ILE A 22 -18.19 14.10 -3.45
C ILE A 22 -19.51 13.36 -3.67
N ARG A 23 -20.45 13.45 -2.73
CA ARG A 23 -21.78 12.82 -2.83
C ARG A 23 -22.57 13.32 -4.05
N GLY A 24 -22.52 14.63 -4.32
CA GLY A 24 -23.12 15.23 -5.51
C GLY A 24 -22.51 14.78 -6.83
N SER A 25 -21.22 14.39 -6.80
CA SER A 25 -20.47 13.95 -7.99
C SER A 25 -20.67 12.48 -8.35
N ILE A 26 -21.24 11.68 -7.44
CA ILE A 26 -21.41 10.23 -7.60
C ILE A 26 -22.86 9.94 -8.07
N PRO A 27 -23.05 9.10 -9.11
CA PRO A 27 -24.38 8.68 -9.53
C PRO A 27 -25.19 8.08 -8.39
N ALA A 28 -26.51 8.33 -8.36
CA ALA A 28 -27.41 7.89 -7.28
C ALA A 28 -27.30 6.37 -6.98
N LYS A 29 -27.15 5.54 -8.02
CA LYS A 29 -26.98 4.09 -7.89
C LYS A 29 -25.70 3.70 -7.12
N ALA A 30 -24.65 4.48 -7.21
CA ALA A 30 -23.37 4.21 -6.54
C ALA A 30 -23.32 4.80 -5.11
N ARG A 31 -24.21 5.71 -4.75
CA ARG A 31 -24.28 6.29 -3.39
C ARG A 31 -24.71 5.28 -2.33
N ASN A 32 -25.49 4.27 -2.72
CA ASN A 32 -26.04 3.24 -1.85
C ASN A 32 -25.14 1.98 -1.78
N GLY A 33 -23.88 2.05 -2.26
CA GLY A 33 -22.91 0.97 -2.17
C GLY A 33 -22.43 0.67 -0.74
N LYS A 34 -21.76 -0.47 -0.54
CA LYS A 34 -21.16 -0.82 0.75
C LYS A 34 -20.06 0.19 1.15
N GLY A 35 -20.33 1.02 2.16
CA GLY A 35 -19.39 1.98 2.74
C GLY A 35 -19.67 3.43 2.37
N HIS A 36 -18.98 4.35 3.06
CA HIS A 36 -19.15 5.79 2.84
C HIS A 36 -18.53 6.19 1.49
N PRO A 37 -19.26 6.90 0.60
CA PRO A 37 -18.80 7.19 -0.75
C PRO A 37 -17.53 8.04 -0.81
N SER A 38 -17.27 8.86 0.19
CA SER A 38 -16.08 9.72 0.26
C SER A 38 -14.82 9.01 0.78
N LYS A 39 -14.93 7.77 1.28
CA LYS A 39 -13.81 7.06 1.94
C LYS A 39 -12.56 7.00 1.07
N GLN A 40 -12.72 6.66 -0.22
CA GLN A 40 -11.59 6.55 -1.13
C GLN A 40 -10.95 7.92 -1.44
N THR A 41 -11.77 8.98 -1.55
CA THR A 41 -11.28 10.33 -1.79
C THR A 41 -10.48 10.85 -0.59
N PHE A 42 -10.99 10.68 0.63
CA PHE A 42 -10.25 11.05 1.86
C PHE A 42 -8.96 10.25 1.99
N GLN A 43 -8.99 8.95 1.70
CA GLN A 43 -7.80 8.13 1.68
C GLN A 43 -6.77 8.63 0.67
N ALA A 44 -7.20 8.97 -0.54
CA ALA A 44 -6.31 9.49 -1.58
C ALA A 44 -5.65 10.82 -1.16
N ILE A 45 -6.43 11.74 -0.58
CA ILE A 45 -5.91 13.02 -0.07
C ILE A 45 -4.89 12.78 1.04
N ARG A 46 -5.16 11.89 2.00
CA ARG A 46 -4.25 11.55 3.09
C ARG A 46 -2.94 10.96 2.57
N ILE A 47 -3.03 10.00 1.66
CA ILE A 47 -1.87 9.35 1.04
C ILE A 47 -1.00 10.39 0.33
N GLU A 48 -1.61 11.28 -0.45
CA GLU A 48 -0.88 12.32 -1.19
C GLU A 48 -0.25 13.34 -0.26
N LEU A 49 -0.99 13.84 0.74
CA LEU A 49 -0.51 14.83 1.70
C LEU A 49 0.67 14.31 2.53
N ASN A 50 0.57 13.07 3.01
CA ASN A 50 1.59 12.46 3.87
C ASN A 50 2.68 11.75 3.07
N LYS A 51 2.58 11.67 1.74
CA LYS A 51 3.50 10.92 0.87
C LYS A 51 3.68 9.46 1.30
N GLU A 52 2.62 8.85 1.86
CA GLU A 52 2.67 7.53 2.50
C GLU A 52 3.27 6.45 1.61
N LEU A 53 2.87 6.40 0.33
CA LEU A 53 3.37 5.40 -0.62
C LEU A 53 4.81 5.68 -1.06
N GLU A 54 5.19 6.94 -1.20
CA GLU A 54 6.55 7.35 -1.57
C GLU A 54 7.54 7.00 -0.44
N VAL A 55 7.21 7.38 0.80
CA VAL A 55 8.02 7.05 1.98
C VAL A 55 8.18 5.54 2.11
N LEU A 56 7.10 4.77 2.00
CA LEU A 56 7.15 3.32 2.06
C LEU A 56 8.05 2.73 0.94
N THR A 57 7.89 3.20 -0.29
CA THR A 57 8.66 2.71 -1.44
C THR A 57 10.15 2.96 -1.26
N ASN A 58 10.53 4.13 -0.77
CA ASN A 58 11.92 4.53 -0.64
C ASN A 58 12.63 3.90 0.57
N SER A 59 11.88 3.51 1.60
CA SER A 59 12.46 3.01 2.86
C SER A 59 12.71 1.49 2.88
N ILE A 60 11.96 0.67 2.14
CA ILE A 60 12.03 -0.79 2.25
C ILE A 60 13.42 -1.34 1.92
N ASP A 61 14.05 -0.87 0.85
CA ASP A 61 15.38 -1.35 0.43
C ASP A 61 16.44 -1.06 1.52
N ASP A 62 16.35 0.10 2.17
CA ASP A 62 17.27 0.48 3.24
C ASP A 62 16.99 -0.28 4.55
N MET A 63 15.72 -0.53 4.87
CA MET A 63 15.34 -1.41 5.99
C MET A 63 15.93 -2.81 5.82
N ILE A 64 15.82 -3.41 4.61
CA ILE A 64 16.38 -4.73 4.32
C ILE A 64 17.91 -4.72 4.50
N LYS A 65 18.61 -3.71 3.94
CA LYS A 65 20.07 -3.59 4.06
C LYS A 65 20.55 -3.41 5.49
N SER A 66 19.74 -2.81 6.34
CA SER A 66 20.06 -2.56 7.76
C SER A 66 19.93 -3.80 8.65
N LEU A 67 19.29 -4.87 8.17
CA LEU A 67 19.19 -6.12 8.90
C LEU A 67 20.54 -6.85 8.91
N LYS A 68 20.78 -7.64 9.95
CA LYS A 68 21.85 -8.66 9.95
C LYS A 68 21.39 -9.88 9.13
N PRO A 69 22.34 -10.71 8.63
CA PRO A 69 21.98 -12.00 8.04
C PRO A 69 21.09 -12.81 9.00
N GLY A 70 20.03 -13.43 8.46
CA GLY A 70 18.97 -14.10 9.25
C GLY A 70 17.95 -13.16 9.89
N GLY A 71 18.14 -11.83 9.79
CA GLY A 71 17.19 -10.84 10.28
C GLY A 71 15.92 -10.78 9.42
N ARG A 72 14.78 -10.54 10.05
CA ARG A 72 13.46 -10.49 9.38
C ARG A 72 12.87 -9.11 9.39
N LEU A 73 12.41 -8.66 8.22
CA LEU A 73 11.58 -7.48 8.06
C LEU A 73 10.12 -7.90 7.97
N CYS A 74 9.33 -7.50 8.97
CA CYS A 74 7.89 -7.75 9.05
C CYS A 74 7.16 -6.44 8.80
N ILE A 75 6.30 -6.38 7.77
CA ILE A 75 5.52 -5.18 7.44
C ILE A 75 4.04 -5.54 7.43
N ILE A 76 3.25 -4.78 8.23
CA ILE A 76 1.79 -4.84 8.22
C ILE A 76 1.28 -3.69 7.37
N THR A 77 0.39 -3.99 6.43
CA THR A 77 -0.26 -3.03 5.55
C THR A 77 -1.77 -3.08 5.75
N PHE A 78 -2.46 -1.95 5.57
CA PHE A 78 -3.91 -1.84 5.78
C PHE A 78 -4.71 -1.61 4.50
N HIS A 79 -4.05 -1.36 3.38
CA HIS A 79 -4.71 -1.24 2.09
C HIS A 79 -3.89 -1.85 0.94
N SER A 80 -4.57 -2.07 -0.20
CA SER A 80 -4.02 -2.81 -1.33
C SER A 80 -2.84 -2.13 -2.02
N LEU A 81 -2.73 -0.80 -1.95
CA LEU A 81 -1.61 -0.07 -2.57
C LEU A 81 -0.32 -0.30 -1.78
N GLU A 82 -0.37 -0.19 -0.45
CA GLU A 82 0.77 -0.53 0.43
C GLU A 82 1.20 -1.98 0.23
N ASP A 83 0.25 -2.92 0.30
CA ASP A 83 0.54 -4.36 0.12
C ASP A 83 1.22 -4.65 -1.21
N ARG A 84 0.82 -3.96 -2.27
CA ARG A 84 1.44 -4.08 -3.60
C ARG A 84 2.88 -3.60 -3.60
N ILE A 85 3.16 -2.46 -2.95
CA ILE A 85 4.51 -1.90 -2.84
C ILE A 85 5.41 -2.87 -2.09
N VAL A 86 5.01 -3.32 -0.89
CA VAL A 86 5.77 -4.25 -0.07
C VAL A 86 6.04 -5.56 -0.81
N LYS A 87 5.00 -6.15 -1.43
CA LYS A 87 5.13 -7.37 -2.22
C LYS A 87 6.15 -7.21 -3.36
N ASN A 88 6.08 -6.11 -4.09
CA ASN A 88 6.97 -5.89 -5.23
C ASN A 88 8.41 -5.59 -4.77
N ALA A 89 8.59 -4.83 -3.69
CA ALA A 89 9.89 -4.54 -3.11
C ALA A 89 10.57 -5.83 -2.59
N PHE A 90 9.85 -6.68 -1.88
CA PHE A 90 10.37 -7.96 -1.41
C PHE A 90 10.77 -8.88 -2.54
N ARG A 91 9.93 -9.00 -3.60
CA ARG A 91 10.25 -9.79 -4.79
C ARG A 91 11.46 -9.26 -5.54
N LYS A 92 11.58 -7.93 -5.68
CA LYS A 92 12.75 -7.27 -6.29
C LYS A 92 14.03 -7.58 -5.54
N ASN A 93 13.98 -7.60 -4.21
CA ASN A 93 15.14 -7.90 -3.37
C ASN A 93 15.46 -9.41 -3.33
N GLU A 94 14.47 -10.30 -3.48
CA GLU A 94 14.67 -11.75 -3.65
C GLU A 94 15.26 -12.07 -5.04
N ASN A 95 14.71 -11.48 -6.09
CA ASN A 95 15.11 -11.70 -7.47
C ASN A 95 15.44 -10.36 -8.15
N PRO A 96 16.62 -9.78 -7.87
CA PRO A 96 16.96 -8.45 -8.36
C PRO A 96 17.40 -8.42 -9.83
N CYS A 97 17.46 -9.56 -10.50
CA CYS A 97 17.89 -9.66 -11.89
C CYS A 97 16.98 -8.84 -12.82
N ILE A 98 17.63 -8.05 -13.71
CA ILE A 98 16.97 -7.22 -14.73
C ILE A 98 17.29 -7.68 -16.16
N CYS A 99 18.00 -8.79 -16.31
CA CYS A 99 18.29 -9.36 -17.62
C CYS A 99 17.01 -9.84 -18.31
N PRO A 100 16.93 -9.79 -19.64
CA PRO A 100 15.82 -10.39 -20.37
C PRO A 100 15.66 -11.87 -20.03
N PRO A 101 14.41 -12.39 -19.92
CA PRO A 101 14.15 -13.79 -19.53
C PRO A 101 14.86 -14.83 -20.41
N ASN A 102 15.13 -14.50 -21.68
CA ASN A 102 15.76 -15.39 -22.66
C ASN A 102 17.30 -15.30 -22.67
N PHE A 103 17.88 -14.54 -21.74
CA PHE A 103 19.35 -14.42 -21.68
C PHE A 103 19.95 -15.69 -21.05
N PRO A 104 20.90 -16.36 -21.69
CA PRO A 104 21.43 -17.65 -21.23
C PRO A 104 22.21 -17.53 -19.92
N VAL A 105 22.81 -16.34 -19.65
CA VAL A 105 23.59 -16.08 -18.43
C VAL A 105 23.27 -14.69 -17.91
N CYS A 106 23.10 -14.55 -16.59
CA CYS A 106 22.88 -13.26 -15.95
C CYS A 106 24.15 -12.40 -16.01
N THR A 107 24.05 -11.22 -16.61
CA THR A 107 25.16 -10.25 -16.77
C THR A 107 24.98 -8.98 -15.94
N CYS A 108 23.84 -8.82 -15.22
CA CYS A 108 23.56 -7.58 -14.48
C CYS A 108 24.31 -7.45 -13.16
N GLY A 109 24.96 -8.52 -12.67
CA GLY A 109 25.74 -8.51 -11.43
C GLY A 109 24.93 -8.27 -10.13
N ARG A 110 23.59 -8.24 -10.22
CA ARG A 110 22.74 -8.02 -9.04
C ARG A 110 22.61 -9.30 -8.21
N VAL A 111 22.79 -9.15 -6.91
CA VAL A 111 22.74 -10.27 -5.94
C VAL A 111 21.48 -10.14 -5.11
N SER A 112 20.85 -11.29 -4.80
CA SER A 112 19.72 -11.36 -3.88
C SER A 112 20.13 -10.87 -2.50
N LEU A 113 19.27 -10.09 -1.85
CA LEU A 113 19.48 -9.66 -0.48
C LEU A 113 18.80 -10.61 0.54
N GLY A 114 18.00 -11.57 0.07
CA GLY A 114 17.27 -12.48 0.95
C GLY A 114 16.13 -13.17 0.23
N HIS A 115 15.17 -13.66 0.99
CA HIS A 115 14.03 -14.38 0.45
C HIS A 115 12.71 -13.97 1.11
N VAL A 116 11.62 -14.09 0.33
CA VAL A 116 10.24 -13.82 0.79
C VAL A 116 9.75 -15.02 1.61
N VAL A 117 9.61 -14.84 2.91
CA VAL A 117 9.11 -15.88 3.83
C VAL A 117 7.62 -16.12 3.59
N THR A 118 6.83 -15.05 3.44
CA THR A 118 5.37 -15.11 3.22
C THR A 118 5.02 -14.88 1.77
N ARG A 119 4.94 -15.94 0.94
CA ARG A 119 4.51 -15.82 -0.47
C ARG A 119 3.08 -15.30 -0.61
N LYS A 120 2.17 -15.75 0.29
CA LYS A 120 0.84 -15.17 0.51
C LYS A 120 0.91 -14.32 1.78
N PRO A 121 0.22 -13.17 1.85
CA PRO A 121 0.20 -12.40 3.09
C PRO A 121 -0.52 -13.20 4.18
N ILE A 122 -0.06 -13.04 5.42
CA ILE A 122 -0.80 -13.51 6.59
C ILE A 122 -1.90 -12.47 6.84
N VAL A 123 -3.11 -12.93 7.02
CA VAL A 123 -4.29 -12.11 7.32
C VAL A 123 -4.81 -12.45 8.71
N PRO A 124 -5.53 -11.53 9.39
CA PRO A 124 -6.06 -11.79 10.73
C PRO A 124 -7.03 -12.97 10.72
N GLY A 125 -7.00 -13.77 11.78
CA GLY A 125 -7.95 -14.83 12.05
C GLY A 125 -9.30 -14.29 12.58
N GLU A 126 -10.27 -15.19 12.74
CA GLU A 126 -11.61 -14.83 13.23
C GLU A 126 -11.55 -14.28 14.65
N GLU A 127 -10.79 -14.91 15.55
CA GLU A 127 -10.59 -14.50 16.93
C GLU A 127 -10.01 -13.07 17.03
N GLU A 128 -8.96 -12.77 16.23
CA GLU A 128 -8.39 -11.40 16.18
C GLU A 128 -9.40 -10.37 15.65
N LEU A 129 -10.27 -10.76 14.70
CA LEU A 129 -11.28 -9.88 14.14
C LEU A 129 -12.43 -9.60 15.13
N GLU A 130 -12.75 -10.53 16.01
CA GLU A 130 -13.71 -10.36 17.09
C GLU A 130 -13.20 -9.36 18.12
N GLU A 131 -11.92 -9.49 18.52
CA GLU A 131 -11.28 -8.58 19.47
C GLU A 131 -10.95 -7.20 18.85
N ASN A 132 -10.52 -7.18 17.58
CA ASN A 132 -10.08 -5.98 16.89
C ASN A 132 -10.59 -5.91 15.44
N SER A 133 -11.80 -5.41 15.28
CA SER A 133 -12.42 -5.24 13.95
C SER A 133 -11.63 -4.33 12.99
N ARG A 134 -10.69 -3.49 13.49
CA ARG A 134 -9.83 -2.64 12.68
C ARG A 134 -8.77 -3.44 11.93
N ALA A 135 -8.43 -4.64 12.39
CA ALA A 135 -7.49 -5.54 11.72
C ALA A 135 -8.02 -6.11 10.39
N LYS A 136 -9.30 -5.98 10.08
CA LYS A 136 -9.98 -6.62 8.92
C LYS A 136 -9.27 -6.46 7.58
N SER A 137 -8.56 -5.35 7.39
CA SER A 137 -7.86 -5.07 6.12
C SER A 137 -6.36 -5.31 6.22
N SER A 138 -5.85 -5.72 7.38
CA SER A 138 -4.42 -5.89 7.60
C SER A 138 -3.86 -7.10 6.84
N LYS A 139 -2.60 -6.96 6.41
CA LYS A 139 -1.83 -7.99 5.74
C LYS A 139 -0.40 -7.92 6.22
N LEU A 140 0.09 -8.99 6.81
CA LEU A 140 1.49 -9.12 7.21
C LEU A 140 2.30 -9.80 6.10
N ARG A 141 3.43 -9.19 5.75
CA ARG A 141 4.45 -9.78 4.88
C ARG A 141 5.79 -9.81 5.59
N VAL A 142 6.54 -10.87 5.34
CA VAL A 142 7.84 -11.12 5.96
C VAL A 142 8.88 -11.43 4.90
N PHE A 143 10.04 -10.76 5.02
CA PHE A 143 11.26 -10.97 4.23
C PHE A 143 12.40 -11.29 5.19
N GLU A 144 13.25 -12.27 4.85
CA GLU A 144 14.42 -12.64 5.63
C GLU A 144 15.68 -12.32 4.82
N ARG A 145 16.62 -11.61 5.45
CA ARG A 145 17.92 -11.30 4.86
C ARG A 145 18.86 -12.50 4.94
N VAL A 146 19.58 -12.79 3.86
CA VAL A 146 20.69 -13.75 3.82
C VAL A 146 22.02 -13.08 4.04
#